data_6322fe1add108df294ddd9167546755d
#
_entry.id   6322fe1add108df294ddd9167546755d
#
_cell.length_a   1.000
_cell.length_b   1.000
_cell.length_c   1.000
_cell.angle_alpha   90.00
_cell.angle_beta   90.00
_cell.angle_gamma   90.00
#
_symmetry.space_group_name_H-M   'P 1'
#
loop_
_entity.id
_entity.type
_entity.pdbx_description
1 polymer ?
#
loop_
_entity_poly.entity_id
_entity_poly.type
_entity_poly.pdbx_seq_one_letter_code
_entity_poly.pdbx_strand_id
1 'polypeptide(L)'
;MLNIEVMKGMYEAWNDKMWNDAAGLLIWMSHPAYPSFVWQTYDYYYDPTGAYWGAKKACEPLHIQWNASNNNIKVINTTAEDLKAAIAKATIYNLNGKEVSAYGQTKQVDVAASNIAEAFSLNFNPFNLAYGKKAVASSSTGVSKSASMVTDGGAGSRWESAYSDPQWIYIDLGKEEKIEKAI
;
A
#
# COMPACT_ATOMS: atom_id res chain seq x y z
N MET A 1 -6.19 -16.30 6.73
CA MET A 1 -5.34 -15.09 6.70
C MET A 1 -5.66 -14.18 5.50
N LEU A 2 -5.62 -14.66 4.25
CA LEU A 2 -5.92 -13.83 3.06
C LEU A 2 -7.25 -13.07 3.13
N ASN A 3 -8.33 -13.73 3.57
CA ASN A 3 -9.64 -13.10 3.68
C ASN A 3 -9.69 -11.93 4.68
N ILE A 4 -8.91 -11.99 5.77
CA ILE A 4 -8.75 -10.87 6.71
C ILE A 4 -8.16 -9.66 5.99
N GLU A 5 -7.05 -9.85 5.30
CA GLU A 5 -6.32 -8.76 4.63
C GLU A 5 -7.11 -8.15 3.47
N VAL A 6 -7.78 -8.99 2.67
CA VAL A 6 -8.62 -8.52 1.56
C VAL A 6 -9.77 -7.66 2.07
N MET A 7 -10.51 -8.12 3.08
CA MET A 7 -11.63 -7.36 3.63
C MET A 7 -11.15 -6.10 4.34
N LYS A 8 -10.09 -6.19 5.15
CA LYS A 8 -9.49 -5.03 5.80
C LYS A 8 -9.08 -3.98 4.75
N GLY A 9 -8.32 -4.37 3.73
CA GLY A 9 -7.86 -3.47 2.68
C GLY A 9 -9.00 -2.83 1.88
N MET A 10 -10.09 -3.56 1.63
CA MET A 10 -11.28 -3.02 0.95
C MET A 10 -11.94 -1.91 1.79
N TYR A 11 -12.11 -2.10 3.08
CA TYR A 11 -12.67 -1.08 3.96
C TYR A 11 -11.72 0.10 4.16
N GLU A 12 -10.41 -0.16 4.29
CA GLU A 12 -9.40 0.89 4.40
C GLU A 12 -9.32 1.77 3.14
N ALA A 13 -9.47 1.17 1.95
CA ALA A 13 -9.55 1.94 0.69
C ALA A 13 -10.78 2.85 0.65
N TRP A 14 -11.89 2.42 1.26
CA TRP A 14 -13.10 3.23 1.42
C TRP A 14 -12.91 4.33 2.46
N ASN A 15 -12.31 4.01 3.60
CA ASN A 15 -11.96 4.98 4.63
C ASN A 15 -11.07 6.10 4.10
N ASP A 16 -10.14 5.79 3.18
CA ASP A 16 -9.27 6.79 2.52
C ASP A 16 -10.04 7.89 1.79
N LYS A 17 -11.26 7.59 1.35
CA LYS A 17 -12.14 8.49 0.59
C LYS A 17 -13.31 9.04 1.40
N MET A 18 -13.40 8.68 2.69
CA MET A 18 -14.50 9.10 3.55
C MET A 18 -14.66 10.61 3.56
N TRP A 19 -15.92 11.03 3.52
CA TRP A 19 -16.45 12.39 3.44
C TRP A 19 -16.13 13.18 2.15
N ASN A 20 -15.34 12.62 1.23
CA ASN A 20 -15.15 13.23 -0.09
C ASN A 20 -15.94 12.45 -1.15
N ASP A 21 -15.45 11.28 -1.51
CA ASP A 21 -16.02 10.50 -2.61
C ASP A 21 -16.75 9.24 -2.13
N ALA A 22 -16.67 8.89 -0.85
CA ALA A 22 -17.21 7.66 -0.28
C ALA A 22 -18.14 7.96 0.90
N ALA A 23 -19.42 7.58 0.78
CA ALA A 23 -20.44 7.70 1.82
C ALA A 23 -20.62 6.42 2.64
N GLY A 24 -20.21 5.27 2.13
CA GLY A 24 -20.33 3.99 2.80
C GLY A 24 -20.04 2.80 1.90
N LEU A 25 -20.06 1.61 2.48
CA LEU A 25 -19.84 0.34 1.80
C LEU A 25 -20.97 -0.63 2.13
N LEU A 26 -21.59 -1.21 1.10
CA LEU A 26 -22.60 -2.26 1.23
C LEU A 26 -21.99 -3.61 0.90
N ILE A 27 -22.12 -4.57 1.81
CA ILE A 27 -21.60 -5.92 1.63
C ILE A 27 -22.64 -6.79 0.94
N TRP A 28 -22.26 -7.47 -0.09
CA TRP A 28 -23.00 -8.51 -0.75
C TRP A 28 -22.23 -9.84 -0.68
N MET A 29 -22.58 -10.79 0.11
CA MET A 29 -23.56 -11.01 1.18
C MET A 29 -22.79 -11.20 2.49
N SER A 30 -23.48 -11.05 3.63
CA SER A 30 -22.86 -11.28 4.95
C SER A 30 -22.88 -12.73 5.40
N HIS A 31 -23.80 -13.54 4.88
CA HIS A 31 -24.07 -14.91 5.34
C HIS A 31 -24.45 -15.82 4.16
N PRO A 32 -23.88 -17.04 4.03
CA PRO A 32 -24.25 -18.00 2.99
C PRO A 32 -25.56 -18.72 3.29
N ALA A 33 -26.26 -19.16 2.24
CA ALA A 33 -27.51 -19.87 2.33
C ALA A 33 -27.35 -21.37 2.68
N TYR A 34 -26.13 -21.90 2.58
CA TYR A 34 -25.82 -23.33 2.83
C TYR A 34 -24.34 -23.47 3.24
N PRO A 35 -23.93 -24.57 3.90
CA PRO A 35 -22.54 -24.78 4.27
C PRO A 35 -21.63 -24.81 3.05
N SER A 36 -20.66 -23.88 3.01
CA SER A 36 -19.68 -23.79 1.93
C SER A 36 -18.46 -22.99 2.36
N PHE A 37 -17.36 -23.07 1.59
CA PHE A 37 -16.22 -22.17 1.76
C PHE A 37 -16.55 -20.83 1.06
N VAL A 38 -16.69 -19.79 1.86
CA VAL A 38 -17.17 -18.49 1.38
C VAL A 38 -16.32 -17.34 1.91
N TRP A 39 -16.47 -16.19 1.26
CA TRP A 39 -15.81 -14.92 1.61
C TRP A 39 -16.67 -14.03 2.53
N GLN A 40 -17.88 -14.47 2.88
CA GLN A 40 -18.81 -13.71 3.70
C GLN A 40 -18.28 -13.48 5.12
N THR A 41 -18.89 -12.52 5.84
CA THR A 41 -18.47 -12.16 7.20
C THR A 41 -18.82 -13.24 8.23
N TYR A 42 -19.85 -14.04 7.97
CA TYR A 42 -20.22 -15.21 8.77
C TYR A 42 -20.24 -16.45 7.91
N ASP A 43 -19.97 -17.59 8.51
CA ASP A 43 -20.23 -18.87 7.88
C ASP A 43 -21.73 -19.28 8.03
N TYR A 44 -22.10 -20.44 7.52
CA TYR A 44 -23.48 -20.94 7.61
C TYR A 44 -23.97 -21.11 9.05
N TYR A 45 -23.09 -21.40 9.98
CA TYR A 45 -23.40 -21.63 11.40
C TYR A 45 -23.32 -20.35 12.25
N TYR A 46 -23.20 -19.19 11.61
CA TYR A 46 -23.05 -17.86 12.22
C TYR A 46 -21.72 -17.62 12.94
N ASP A 47 -20.71 -18.44 12.71
CA ASP A 47 -19.37 -18.17 13.22
C ASP A 47 -18.70 -17.05 12.42
N PRO A 48 -18.03 -16.09 13.07
CA PRO A 48 -17.31 -15.01 12.40
C PRO A 48 -16.13 -15.55 11.59
N THR A 49 -16.10 -15.24 10.31
CA THR A 49 -14.99 -15.60 9.41
C THR A 49 -13.85 -14.59 9.46
N GLY A 50 -12.78 -14.84 8.71
CA GLY A 50 -11.70 -13.86 8.51
C GLY A 50 -12.20 -12.52 7.98
N ALA A 51 -13.25 -12.53 7.13
CA ALA A 51 -13.85 -11.30 6.60
C ALA A 51 -14.43 -10.40 7.69
N TYR A 52 -15.12 -10.98 8.68
CA TYR A 52 -15.64 -10.24 9.84
C TYR A 52 -14.50 -9.51 10.58
N TRP A 53 -13.43 -10.23 10.89
CA TRP A 53 -12.33 -9.67 11.66
C TRP A 53 -11.55 -8.59 10.89
N GLY A 54 -11.40 -8.75 9.58
CA GLY A 54 -10.80 -7.73 8.71
C GLY A 54 -11.65 -6.46 8.68
N ALA A 55 -12.96 -6.59 8.44
CA ALA A 55 -13.90 -5.47 8.43
C ALA A 55 -13.94 -4.76 9.79
N LYS A 56 -14.05 -5.54 10.89
CA LYS A 56 -14.05 -5.01 12.25
C LYS A 56 -12.81 -4.18 12.55
N LYS A 57 -11.63 -4.67 12.14
CA LYS A 57 -10.36 -3.94 12.33
C LYS A 57 -10.33 -2.61 11.59
N ALA A 58 -10.75 -2.61 10.33
CA ALA A 58 -10.77 -1.39 9.51
C ALA A 58 -11.84 -0.38 9.96
N CYS A 59 -12.90 -0.83 10.63
CA CYS A 59 -14.00 0.00 11.14
C CYS A 59 -13.82 0.46 12.59
N GLU A 60 -12.62 0.34 13.17
CA GLU A 60 -12.36 0.92 14.50
C GLU A 60 -12.59 2.44 14.49
N PRO A 61 -13.27 3.01 15.50
CA PRO A 61 -13.57 4.44 15.52
C PRO A 61 -12.35 5.35 15.42
N LEU A 62 -11.23 4.91 15.99
CA LEU A 62 -9.89 5.48 15.78
C LEU A 62 -9.05 4.41 15.08
N HIS A 63 -8.71 4.66 13.84
CA HIS A 63 -8.00 3.70 13.01
C HIS A 63 -6.78 4.34 12.36
N ILE A 64 -5.68 3.58 12.28
CA ILE A 64 -4.50 3.96 11.51
C ILE A 64 -4.32 2.96 10.38
N GLN A 65 -4.10 3.45 9.18
CA GLN A 65 -3.94 2.63 7.99
C GLN A 65 -2.78 3.06 7.12
N TRP A 66 -2.26 2.11 6.37
CA TRP A 66 -1.31 2.30 5.29
C TRP A 66 -2.01 2.13 3.95
N ASN A 67 -1.95 3.15 3.11
CA ASN A 67 -2.51 3.10 1.76
C ASN A 67 -1.46 2.63 0.78
N ALA A 68 -1.60 1.42 0.27
CA ALA A 68 -0.65 0.80 -0.64
C ALA A 68 -0.49 1.54 -1.98
N SER A 69 -1.50 2.31 -2.42
CA SER A 69 -1.47 3.04 -3.68
C SER A 69 -0.47 4.21 -3.70
N ASN A 70 -0.20 4.83 -2.54
CA ASN A 70 0.64 6.02 -2.42
C ASN A 70 1.59 5.99 -1.21
N ASN A 71 1.62 4.87 -0.48
CA ASN A 71 2.41 4.66 0.73
C ASN A 71 2.12 5.64 1.88
N ASN A 72 0.98 6.31 1.88
CA ASN A 72 0.59 7.23 2.94
C ASN A 72 0.08 6.48 4.16
N ILE A 73 0.49 6.96 5.33
CA ILE A 73 -0.10 6.58 6.62
C ILE A 73 -1.14 7.63 6.98
N LYS A 74 -2.38 7.18 7.13
CA LYS A 74 -3.51 8.03 7.52
C LYS A 74 -4.11 7.59 8.84
N VAL A 75 -4.60 8.55 9.59
CA VAL A 75 -5.38 8.33 10.82
C VAL A 75 -6.81 8.76 10.56
N ILE A 76 -7.71 7.84 10.80
CA ILE A 76 -9.16 8.00 10.63
C ILE A 76 -9.77 8.19 12.02
N ASN A 77 -10.50 9.25 12.21
CA ASN A 77 -11.26 9.52 13.44
C ASN A 77 -12.73 9.66 13.10
N THR A 78 -13.54 8.64 13.40
CA THR A 78 -15.00 8.68 13.22
C THR A 78 -15.72 9.05 14.51
N THR A 79 -15.01 9.41 15.56
CA THR A 79 -15.61 9.84 16.83
C THR A 79 -16.09 11.29 16.77
N ALA A 80 -16.89 11.69 17.75
CA ALA A 80 -17.37 13.06 17.92
C ALA A 80 -16.35 13.99 18.60
N GLU A 81 -15.18 13.48 18.96
CA GLU A 81 -14.15 14.22 19.70
C GLU A 81 -12.87 14.36 18.89
N ASP A 82 -12.18 15.49 19.05
CA ASP A 82 -10.86 15.71 18.48
C ASP A 82 -9.84 14.78 19.10
N LEU A 83 -9.03 14.13 18.28
CA LEU A 83 -7.84 13.43 18.71
C LEU A 83 -6.65 14.39 18.66
N LYS A 84 -6.07 14.71 19.82
CA LYS A 84 -4.93 15.63 19.93
C LYS A 84 -3.66 14.89 20.37
N ALA A 85 -2.54 15.33 19.82
CA ALA A 85 -1.20 14.85 20.17
C ALA A 85 -1.02 13.32 20.09
N ALA A 86 -1.78 12.66 19.21
CA ALA A 86 -1.65 11.21 18.99
C ALA A 86 -0.31 10.89 18.32
N ILE A 87 0.27 9.75 18.65
CA ILE A 87 1.51 9.28 18.03
C ILE A 87 1.19 8.23 16.97
N ALA A 88 1.36 8.58 15.72
CA ALA A 88 1.33 7.66 14.60
C ALA A 88 2.72 7.04 14.41
N LYS A 89 2.81 5.70 14.46
CA LYS A 89 4.06 4.96 14.28
C LYS A 89 3.88 3.89 13.21
N ALA A 90 4.79 3.86 12.24
CA ALA A 90 4.94 2.75 11.30
C ALA A 90 6.29 2.05 11.53
N THR A 91 6.26 0.73 11.62
CA THR A 91 7.45 -0.10 11.74
C THR A 91 7.46 -1.07 10.58
N ILE A 92 8.60 -1.18 9.91
CA ILE A 92 8.75 -2.02 8.72
C ILE A 92 9.62 -3.22 9.06
N TYR A 93 9.16 -4.39 8.65
CA TYR A 93 9.86 -5.65 8.81
C TYR A 93 10.09 -6.29 7.45
N ASN A 94 11.23 -6.94 7.29
CA ASN A 94 11.46 -7.80 6.14
C ASN A 94 10.77 -9.17 6.33
N LEU A 95 10.82 -10.04 5.31
CA LEU A 95 10.15 -11.33 5.33
C LEU A 95 10.69 -12.31 6.40
N ASN A 96 11.88 -12.09 6.96
CA ASN A 96 12.42 -12.89 8.05
C ASN A 96 12.10 -12.32 9.44
N GLY A 97 11.23 -11.30 9.53
CA GLY A 97 10.78 -10.68 10.77
C GLY A 97 11.78 -9.71 11.40
N LYS A 98 12.87 -9.33 10.72
CA LYS A 98 13.79 -8.31 11.23
C LYS A 98 13.26 -6.92 10.89
N GLU A 99 13.28 -6.04 11.88
CA GLU A 99 12.94 -4.64 11.70
C GLU A 99 13.94 -3.95 10.77
N VAL A 100 13.42 -3.15 9.86
CA VAL A 100 14.19 -2.29 8.95
C VAL A 100 14.00 -0.85 9.41
N SER A 101 14.70 -0.49 10.48
CA SER A 101 14.53 0.77 11.21
C SER A 101 14.72 2.03 10.35
N ALA A 102 15.53 1.94 9.29
CA ALA A 102 15.77 3.06 8.36
C ALA A 102 14.48 3.57 7.67
N TYR A 103 13.41 2.79 7.66
CA TYR A 103 12.13 3.13 7.00
C TYR A 103 10.97 3.28 7.96
N GLY A 104 11.18 2.94 9.22
CA GLY A 104 10.21 3.23 10.29
C GLY A 104 10.09 4.74 10.50
N GLN A 105 8.87 5.22 10.72
CA GLN A 105 8.61 6.62 11.04
C GLN A 105 7.67 6.72 12.22
N THR A 106 7.85 7.79 12.98
CA THR A 106 6.95 8.17 14.07
C THR A 106 6.69 9.66 13.97
N LYS A 107 5.42 10.05 14.06
CA LYS A 107 5.02 11.46 14.00
C LYS A 107 3.82 11.71 14.90
N GLN A 108 3.82 12.85 15.56
CA GLN A 108 2.64 13.34 16.26
C GLN A 108 1.63 13.87 15.24
N VAL A 109 0.35 13.57 15.43
CA VAL A 109 -0.74 13.98 14.56
C VAL A 109 -1.96 14.39 15.38
N ASP A 110 -2.61 15.45 14.95
CA ASP A 110 -3.93 15.86 15.41
C ASP A 110 -4.96 15.51 14.34
N VAL A 111 -6.10 14.96 14.77
CA VAL A 111 -7.20 14.62 13.87
C VAL A 111 -8.49 15.16 14.47
N ALA A 112 -9.16 16.05 13.76
CA ALA A 112 -10.45 16.58 14.21
C ALA A 112 -11.51 15.48 14.30
N ALA A 113 -12.56 15.74 15.07
CA ALA A 113 -13.75 14.90 15.13
C ALA A 113 -14.30 14.65 13.73
N SER A 114 -14.73 13.42 13.44
CA SER A 114 -15.28 13.00 12.15
C SER A 114 -14.39 13.41 10.96
N ASN A 115 -13.08 13.18 11.05
CA ASN A 115 -12.13 13.59 10.01
C ASN A 115 -11.00 12.59 9.79
N ILE A 116 -10.20 12.84 8.75
CA ILE A 116 -9.01 12.07 8.37
C ILE A 116 -7.81 12.99 8.37
N ALA A 117 -6.68 12.54 8.88
CA ALA A 117 -5.41 13.23 8.75
C ALA A 117 -4.33 12.33 8.15
N GLU A 118 -3.54 12.86 7.25
CA GLU A 118 -2.32 12.22 6.79
C GLU A 118 -1.21 12.46 7.80
N ALA A 119 -0.66 11.38 8.35
CA ALA A 119 0.45 11.45 9.27
C ALA A 119 1.78 11.67 8.52
N PHE A 120 2.11 10.75 7.62
CA PHE A 120 3.32 10.80 6.80
C PHE A 120 3.23 9.78 5.65
N SER A 121 4.14 9.90 4.69
CA SER A 121 4.34 8.90 3.63
C SER A 121 5.57 8.05 3.92
N LEU A 122 5.47 6.74 3.66
CA LEU A 122 6.61 5.82 3.70
C LEU A 122 7.32 5.87 2.35
N ASN A 123 8.64 5.97 2.38
CA ASN A 123 9.44 5.93 1.17
C ASN A 123 10.22 4.62 1.11
N PHE A 124 9.80 3.71 0.22
CA PHE A 124 10.47 2.43 -0.02
C PHE A 124 11.52 2.49 -1.14
N ASN A 125 11.60 3.62 -1.84
CA ASN A 125 12.52 3.79 -2.98
C ASN A 125 14.02 3.77 -2.63
N PRO A 126 14.47 4.15 -1.41
CA PRO A 126 15.89 4.03 -1.06
C PRO A 126 16.49 2.62 -1.18
N PHE A 127 15.66 1.57 -1.20
CA PHE A 127 16.14 0.19 -1.49
C PHE A 127 16.45 -0.03 -2.96
N ASN A 128 15.85 0.74 -3.83
CA ASN A 128 16.12 0.66 -5.25
C ASN A 128 17.28 1.62 -5.57
N LEU A 129 18.49 1.09 -5.60
CA LEU A 129 19.70 1.86 -5.95
C LEU A 129 19.59 2.53 -7.32
N ALA A 130 18.74 2.01 -8.19
CA ALA A 130 18.46 2.53 -9.52
C ALA A 130 17.40 3.63 -9.55
N TYR A 131 16.63 3.84 -8.46
CA TYR A 131 15.54 4.82 -8.45
C TYR A 131 16.01 6.23 -8.79
N GLY A 132 15.38 6.83 -9.80
CA GLY A 132 15.72 8.18 -10.29
C GLY A 132 17.08 8.30 -10.94
N LYS A 133 17.81 7.20 -11.14
CA LYS A 133 19.12 7.19 -11.80
C LYS A 133 18.98 7.28 -13.32
N LYS A 134 20.04 7.76 -13.96
CA LYS A 134 20.08 7.84 -15.42
C LYS A 134 20.13 6.44 -16.03
N ALA A 135 19.14 6.13 -16.84
CA ALA A 135 19.11 4.92 -17.65
C ALA A 135 19.30 5.27 -19.13
N VAL A 136 20.03 4.43 -19.85
CA VAL A 136 20.28 4.56 -21.28
C VAL A 136 20.06 3.20 -21.93
N ALA A 137 19.38 3.19 -23.05
CA ALA A 137 19.09 1.97 -23.80
C ALA A 137 19.41 2.16 -25.29
N SER A 138 19.62 1.02 -25.97
CA SER A 138 19.88 0.97 -27.43
C SER A 138 18.71 1.52 -28.25
N SER A 139 17.48 1.27 -27.78
CA SER A 139 16.25 1.69 -28.46
C SER A 139 15.06 1.73 -27.50
N SER A 140 13.92 2.24 -27.95
CA SER A 140 12.63 2.11 -27.27
C SER A 140 11.51 2.15 -28.28
N THR A 141 10.39 1.47 -27.98
CA THR A 141 9.18 1.47 -28.82
C THR A 141 8.35 2.74 -28.70
N GLY A 142 8.65 3.60 -27.72
CA GLY A 142 7.96 4.88 -27.51
C GLY A 142 8.35 5.55 -26.21
N VAL A 143 7.87 6.79 -26.02
CA VAL A 143 8.18 7.60 -24.83
C VAL A 143 7.76 6.91 -23.53
N SER A 144 6.58 6.30 -23.51
CA SER A 144 6.05 5.55 -22.36
C SER A 144 6.75 4.20 -22.10
N LYS A 145 7.72 3.84 -22.96
CA LYS A 145 8.54 2.62 -22.91
C LYS A 145 10.03 2.94 -22.96
N SER A 146 10.39 4.17 -22.65
CA SER A 146 11.78 4.65 -22.67
C SER A 146 12.63 4.04 -21.54
N ALA A 147 13.95 4.17 -21.64
CA ALA A 147 14.87 3.65 -20.64
C ALA A 147 14.57 4.19 -19.23
N SER A 148 14.10 5.43 -19.09
CA SER A 148 13.77 6.04 -17.79
C SER A 148 12.65 5.32 -17.04
N MET A 149 11.82 4.53 -17.72
CA MET A 149 10.74 3.75 -17.10
C MET A 149 11.24 2.63 -16.19
N VAL A 150 12.51 2.21 -16.27
CA VAL A 150 13.07 1.18 -15.38
C VAL A 150 13.60 1.77 -14.07
N THR A 151 13.67 3.08 -13.96
CA THR A 151 14.20 3.79 -12.78
C THR A 151 13.19 4.73 -12.14
N ASP A 152 11.94 4.78 -12.61
CA ASP A 152 10.89 5.68 -12.14
C ASP A 152 10.17 5.20 -10.86
N GLY A 153 10.44 3.95 -10.42
CA GLY A 153 9.81 3.33 -9.25
C GLY A 153 8.39 2.83 -9.47
N GLY A 154 7.86 2.93 -10.68
CA GLY A 154 6.51 2.48 -11.03
C GLY A 154 6.44 0.97 -11.26
N ALA A 155 5.57 0.26 -10.53
CA ALA A 155 5.38 -1.18 -10.71
C ALA A 155 4.76 -1.56 -12.07
N GLY A 156 4.10 -0.62 -12.74
CA GLY A 156 3.46 -0.80 -14.04
C GLY A 156 4.25 -0.27 -15.22
N SER A 157 5.33 0.47 -14.96
CA SER A 157 6.22 1.02 -16.00
C SER A 157 7.26 -0.02 -16.42
N ARG A 158 7.70 0.06 -17.67
CA ARG A 158 8.79 -0.79 -18.17
C ARG A 158 9.46 -0.14 -19.37
N TRP A 159 10.72 -0.47 -19.57
CA TRP A 159 11.36 -0.29 -20.85
C TRP A 159 10.95 -1.40 -21.84
N GLU A 160 10.81 -1.04 -23.09
CA GLU A 160 10.52 -1.98 -24.19
C GLU A 160 11.36 -1.59 -25.40
N SER A 161 12.27 -2.47 -25.82
CA SER A 161 13.16 -2.25 -26.96
C SER A 161 12.44 -2.39 -28.31
N ALA A 162 13.02 -1.84 -29.35
CA ALA A 162 12.64 -2.17 -30.72
C ALA A 162 12.84 -3.68 -31.01
N TYR A 163 12.06 -4.21 -31.93
CA TYR A 163 12.07 -5.65 -32.32
C TYR A 163 13.25 -6.00 -33.21
N SER A 164 14.47 -5.71 -32.76
CA SER A 164 15.72 -5.99 -33.47
C SER A 164 16.85 -6.30 -32.48
N ASP A 165 17.79 -7.13 -32.82
CA ASP A 165 18.96 -7.48 -32.02
C ASP A 165 20.25 -6.85 -32.58
N PRO A 166 21.25 -6.57 -31.71
CA PRO A 166 21.27 -6.68 -30.25
C PRO A 166 20.57 -5.51 -29.55
N GLN A 167 19.99 -5.77 -28.39
CA GLN A 167 19.42 -4.75 -27.51
C GLN A 167 20.11 -4.73 -26.15
N TRP A 168 20.24 -3.54 -25.57
CA TRP A 168 20.85 -3.36 -24.25
C TRP A 168 20.24 -2.17 -23.51
N ILE A 169 20.33 -2.23 -22.22
CA ILE A 169 20.04 -1.12 -21.30
C ILE A 169 21.09 -1.12 -20.18
N TYR A 170 21.51 0.05 -19.75
CA TYR A 170 22.29 0.21 -18.54
C TYR A 170 21.75 1.33 -17.68
N ILE A 171 22.05 1.25 -16.38
CA ILE A 171 21.71 2.25 -15.38
C ILE A 171 23.01 2.71 -14.72
N ASP A 172 23.28 4.00 -14.75
CA ASP A 172 24.42 4.59 -14.07
C ASP A 172 24.03 4.90 -12.62
N LEU A 173 24.56 4.15 -11.66
CA LEU A 173 24.33 4.37 -10.23
C LEU A 173 25.09 5.58 -9.67
N GLY A 174 26.05 6.12 -10.45
CA GLY A 174 26.85 7.30 -10.08
C GLY A 174 28.01 7.03 -9.12
N LYS A 175 28.09 5.82 -8.55
CA LYS A 175 29.20 5.33 -7.70
C LYS A 175 29.20 3.79 -7.66
N GLU A 176 30.27 3.23 -7.13
CA GLU A 176 30.31 1.79 -6.85
C GLU A 176 29.33 1.42 -5.74
N GLU A 177 28.50 0.42 -5.99
CA GLU A 177 27.49 -0.09 -5.06
C GLU A 177 27.50 -1.59 -5.02
N LYS A 178 27.30 -2.16 -3.83
CA LYS A 178 27.08 -3.59 -3.68
C LYS A 178 25.63 -3.92 -4.08
N ILE A 179 25.49 -4.61 -5.20
CA ILE A 179 24.17 -5.05 -5.69
C ILE A 179 23.93 -6.48 -5.17
N GLU A 180 22.84 -6.68 -4.45
CA GLU A 180 22.44 -8.01 -3.97
C GLU A 180 21.49 -8.70 -4.94
N LYS A 181 20.67 -7.94 -5.68
CA LYS A 181 19.68 -8.45 -6.62
C LYS A 181 19.32 -7.40 -7.68
N ALA A 182 19.11 -7.85 -8.91
CA ALA A 182 18.38 -7.10 -9.94
C ALA A 182 17.05 -7.84 -10.23
N ILE A 183 15.96 -7.09 -10.38
CA ILE A 183 14.61 -7.61 -10.63
C ILE A 183 14.09 -7.02 -11.93
#